data_70a4d047bc2c72bc6ce0fd1cec16fa28
#
_entry.id   70a4d047bc2c72bc6ce0fd1cec16fa28
#
_cell.length_a   1.000
_cell.length_b   1.000
_cell.length_c   1.000
_cell.angle_alpha   90.00
_cell.angle_beta   90.00
_cell.angle_gamma   90.00
#
_symmetry.space_group_name_H-M   'P 1'
#
loop_
_entity.id
_entity.type
_entity.pdbx_description
1 polymer ?
#
loop_
_entity_poly.entity_id
_entity_poly.type
_entity_poly.pdbx_seq_one_letter_code
_entity_poly.pdbx_strand_id
1 'polypeptide(L)'
;MPISTLARAPQVLLVNDKVPAKDFPSFVEWARKQPGGVNVAVAGPTDEKSLASLARSANLNVVVVSYRGQALALTAVLGGEVSVLLGSVSSTMNEFIQQGRFKVIGVTSAEPSAAVPGGVPIGRFVPGYVQDINYALWAPAGTPPDIAAKLTASVRQALDEPGMTEKFTGFSVPLAVSGPAEVNRILEREAGLLLR
;
A
#
# COMPACT_ATOMS: atom_id res chain seq x y z
N MET A 1 4.56 -22.79 4.74
CA MET A 1 3.16 -23.03 5.16
C MET A 1 2.60 -21.76 5.76
N PRO A 2 1.43 -21.26 5.36
CA PRO A 2 0.82 -20.06 5.92
C PRO A 2 0.29 -20.31 7.33
N ILE A 3 0.43 -19.33 8.22
CA ILE A 3 -0.05 -19.39 9.62
C ILE A 3 -1.18 -18.37 9.84
N SER A 4 -0.93 -17.10 9.63
CA SER A 4 -1.91 -16.04 9.86
C SER A 4 -1.52 -14.78 9.12
N THR A 5 -2.50 -13.96 8.68
CA THR A 5 -2.23 -12.54 8.49
C THR A 5 -2.14 -11.87 9.86
N LEU A 6 -1.36 -10.82 9.94
CA LEU A 6 -1.19 -10.00 11.14
C LEU A 6 -1.83 -8.63 10.95
N ALA A 7 -1.56 -8.02 9.80
CA ALA A 7 -2.00 -6.69 9.47
C ALA A 7 -2.14 -6.52 7.97
N ARG A 8 -2.90 -5.49 7.57
CA ARG A 8 -3.06 -5.08 6.18
C ARG A 8 -3.00 -3.56 6.10
N ALA A 9 -2.12 -3.05 5.26
CA ALA A 9 -1.99 -1.62 5.08
C ALA A 9 -2.20 -1.24 3.61
N PRO A 10 -2.89 -0.12 3.34
CA PRO A 10 -2.95 0.43 2.00
C PRO A 10 -1.59 1.00 1.60
N GLN A 11 -1.37 1.09 0.30
CA GLN A 11 -0.44 2.06 -0.25
C GLN A 11 -1.20 3.36 -0.51
N VAL A 12 -0.47 4.45 -0.62
CA VAL A 12 -1.03 5.75 -0.92
C VAL A 12 -0.36 6.34 -2.16
N LEU A 13 -1.17 6.90 -3.05
CA LEU A 13 -0.72 7.71 -4.16
C LEU A 13 -0.71 9.17 -3.69
N LEU A 14 0.47 9.77 -3.66
CA LEU A 14 0.71 11.14 -3.24
C LEU A 14 1.29 11.96 -4.37
N VAL A 15 1.02 13.24 -4.35
CA VAL A 15 1.73 14.24 -5.16
C VAL A 15 2.30 15.34 -4.26
N ASN A 16 3.38 15.98 -4.68
CA ASN A 16 3.85 17.18 -4.00
C ASN A 16 2.86 18.34 -4.19
N ASP A 17 3.03 19.40 -3.41
CA ASP A 17 2.16 20.57 -3.38
C ASP A 17 2.07 21.32 -4.73
N LYS A 18 3.10 21.21 -5.59
CA LYS A 18 3.19 21.88 -6.90
C LYS A 18 2.33 21.24 -7.99
N VAL A 19 1.99 19.96 -7.85
CA VAL A 19 1.11 19.29 -8.82
C VAL A 19 -0.32 19.82 -8.69
N PRO A 20 -0.96 20.27 -9.78
CA PRO A 20 -2.29 20.91 -9.72
C PRO A 20 -3.45 19.88 -9.62
N ALA A 21 -3.19 18.69 -9.07
CA ALA A 21 -4.19 17.68 -8.80
C ALA A 21 -4.58 17.69 -7.31
N LYS A 22 -5.85 17.42 -7.02
CA LYS A 22 -6.41 17.35 -5.66
C LYS A 22 -7.12 16.02 -5.35
N ASP A 23 -7.39 15.23 -6.38
CA ASP A 23 -8.08 13.96 -6.34
C ASP A 23 -7.63 13.06 -7.50
N PHE A 24 -8.09 11.81 -7.54
CA PHE A 24 -7.67 10.88 -8.58
C PHE A 24 -8.11 11.29 -9.99
N PRO A 25 -9.34 11.78 -10.25
CA PRO A 25 -9.71 12.25 -11.58
C PRO A 25 -8.83 13.40 -12.09
N SER A 26 -8.61 14.43 -11.28
CA SER A 26 -7.74 15.56 -11.68
C SER A 26 -6.28 15.17 -11.83
N PHE A 27 -5.81 14.16 -11.06
CA PHE A 27 -4.49 13.57 -11.26
C PHE A 27 -4.39 12.88 -12.63
N VAL A 28 -5.37 12.07 -13.01
CA VAL A 28 -5.40 11.39 -14.32
C VAL A 28 -5.36 12.41 -15.47
N GLU A 29 -6.15 13.49 -15.37
CA GLU A 29 -6.16 14.56 -16.38
C GLU A 29 -4.80 15.26 -16.48
N TRP A 30 -4.18 15.56 -15.35
CA TRP A 30 -2.85 16.16 -15.30
C TRP A 30 -1.79 15.20 -15.84
N ALA A 31 -1.82 13.95 -15.40
CA ALA A 31 -0.83 12.94 -15.80
C ALA A 31 -0.80 12.69 -17.32
N ARG A 32 -1.96 12.67 -17.96
CA ARG A 32 -2.09 12.48 -19.41
C ARG A 32 -1.52 13.62 -20.24
N LYS A 33 -1.35 14.79 -19.63
CA LYS A 33 -0.76 15.98 -20.29
C LYS A 33 0.76 16.04 -20.14
N GLN A 34 1.39 15.11 -19.39
CA GLN A 34 2.83 15.13 -19.19
C GLN A 34 3.57 14.54 -20.39
N PRO A 35 4.42 15.32 -21.07
CA PRO A 35 5.25 14.79 -22.16
C PRO A 35 6.20 13.71 -21.61
N GLY A 36 6.21 12.52 -22.24
CA GLY A 36 7.05 11.41 -21.81
C GLY A 36 6.54 10.59 -20.63
N GLY A 37 5.40 10.99 -20.03
CA GLY A 37 4.81 10.31 -18.89
C GLY A 37 5.15 10.94 -17.53
N VAL A 38 4.60 10.37 -16.48
CA VAL A 38 4.77 10.86 -15.10
C VAL A 38 5.83 10.05 -14.37
N ASN A 39 6.87 10.71 -13.87
CA ASN A 39 7.85 10.08 -12.98
C ASN A 39 7.20 9.81 -11.62
N VAL A 40 7.17 8.55 -11.21
CA VAL A 40 6.60 8.10 -9.94
C VAL A 40 7.67 7.42 -9.10
N ALA A 41 7.93 7.97 -7.92
CA ALA A 41 8.82 7.38 -6.93
C ALA A 41 8.18 6.14 -6.30
N VAL A 42 8.96 5.07 -6.19
CA VAL A 42 8.61 3.82 -5.54
C VAL A 42 9.78 3.33 -4.70
N ALA A 43 9.50 2.51 -3.66
CA ALA A 43 10.53 2.08 -2.71
C ALA A 43 10.81 0.57 -2.70
N GLY A 44 10.27 -0.16 -3.67
CA GLY A 44 10.52 -1.59 -3.78
C GLY A 44 9.57 -2.33 -4.74
N PRO A 45 9.77 -3.63 -4.92
CA PRO A 45 9.03 -4.42 -5.92
C PRO A 45 7.52 -4.43 -5.75
N THR A 46 7.03 -4.38 -4.50
CA THR A 46 5.59 -4.32 -4.21
C THR A 46 4.96 -3.02 -4.73
N ASP A 47 5.65 -1.89 -4.53
CA ASP A 47 5.19 -0.58 -5.00
C ASP A 47 5.23 -0.53 -6.53
N GLU A 48 6.30 -1.06 -7.14
CA GLU A 48 6.44 -1.16 -8.61
C GLU A 48 5.29 -1.97 -9.23
N LYS A 49 4.96 -3.11 -8.65
CA LYS A 49 3.84 -3.96 -9.07
C LYS A 49 2.51 -3.23 -8.96
N SER A 50 2.25 -2.57 -7.84
CA SER A 50 1.03 -1.80 -7.62
C SER A 50 0.91 -0.65 -8.63
N LEU A 51 2.02 0.07 -8.88
CA LEU A 51 2.07 1.15 -9.87
C LEU A 51 1.83 0.62 -11.30
N ALA A 52 2.46 -0.47 -11.69
CA ALA A 52 2.26 -1.07 -13.00
C ALA A 52 0.81 -1.50 -13.23
N SER A 53 0.18 -2.08 -12.20
CA SER A 53 -1.25 -2.44 -12.23
C SER A 53 -2.12 -1.19 -12.38
N LEU A 54 -1.85 -0.12 -11.61
CA LEU A 54 -2.58 1.14 -11.70
C LEU A 54 -2.44 1.78 -13.07
N ALA A 55 -1.21 1.89 -13.57
CA ALA A 55 -0.90 2.50 -14.86
C ALA A 55 -1.66 1.82 -16.00
N ARG A 56 -1.68 0.48 -16.00
CA ARG A 56 -2.42 -0.32 -16.98
C ARG A 56 -3.93 -0.08 -16.87
N SER A 57 -4.48 -0.18 -15.67
CA SER A 57 -5.93 -0.09 -15.46
C SER A 57 -6.50 1.31 -15.68
N ALA A 58 -5.71 2.36 -15.38
CA ALA A 58 -6.11 3.75 -15.59
C ALA A 58 -5.64 4.34 -16.93
N ASN A 59 -4.94 3.55 -17.77
CA ASN A 59 -4.33 3.98 -19.03
C ASN A 59 -3.47 5.25 -18.85
N LEU A 60 -2.46 5.12 -17.95
CA LEU A 60 -1.50 6.17 -17.63
C LEU A 60 -0.11 5.80 -18.16
N ASN A 61 0.58 6.77 -18.73
CA ASN A 61 1.99 6.64 -19.03
C ASN A 61 2.80 7.06 -17.80
N VAL A 62 3.50 6.11 -17.18
CA VAL A 62 4.31 6.34 -15.98
C VAL A 62 5.75 5.88 -16.19
N VAL A 63 6.68 6.62 -15.61
CA VAL A 63 8.08 6.27 -15.53
C VAL A 63 8.40 5.93 -14.09
N VAL A 64 8.80 4.67 -13.83
CA VAL A 64 9.15 4.20 -12.49
C VAL A 64 10.51 4.75 -12.10
N VAL A 65 10.59 5.41 -10.93
CA VAL A 65 11.84 5.87 -10.34
C VAL A 65 12.02 5.15 -9.00
N SER A 66 12.86 4.11 -9.00
CA SER A 66 13.06 3.22 -7.85
C SER A 66 14.10 3.80 -6.89
N TYR A 67 13.74 3.88 -5.61
CA TYR A 67 14.60 4.31 -4.52
C TYR A 67 14.92 3.14 -3.57
N ARG A 68 16.09 3.21 -2.92
CA ARG A 68 16.50 2.22 -1.90
C ARG A 68 15.81 2.51 -0.55
N GLY A 69 14.46 2.47 -0.56
CA GLY A 69 13.62 2.65 0.63
C GLY A 69 12.79 3.92 0.64
N GLN A 70 11.75 3.87 1.45
CA GLN A 70 10.68 4.88 1.55
C GLN A 70 11.20 6.27 1.90
N ALA A 71 12.18 6.37 2.81
CA ALA A 71 12.72 7.66 3.26
C ALA A 71 13.37 8.44 2.10
N LEU A 72 14.12 7.76 1.23
CA LEU A 72 14.74 8.39 0.06
C LEU A 72 13.68 8.82 -0.96
N ALA A 73 12.68 7.98 -1.21
CA ALA A 73 11.57 8.32 -2.10
C ALA A 73 10.80 9.57 -1.61
N LEU A 74 10.50 9.64 -0.31
CA LEU A 74 9.86 10.80 0.32
C LEU A 74 10.71 12.07 0.16
N THR A 75 12.01 11.98 0.42
CA THR A 75 12.94 13.12 0.29
C THR A 75 12.98 13.64 -1.15
N ALA A 76 13.04 12.76 -2.13
CA ALA A 76 13.04 13.14 -3.54
C ALA A 76 11.76 13.87 -3.95
N VAL A 77 10.59 13.41 -3.46
CA VAL A 77 9.32 14.09 -3.77
C VAL A 77 9.19 15.41 -3.02
N LEU A 78 9.65 15.52 -1.77
CA LEU A 78 9.70 16.77 -1.01
C LEU A 78 10.62 17.81 -1.66
N GLY A 79 11.75 17.36 -2.20
CA GLY A 79 12.69 18.22 -2.93
C GLY A 79 12.21 18.63 -4.32
N GLY A 80 11.18 17.95 -4.84
CA GLY A 80 10.64 18.22 -6.18
C GLY A 80 11.45 17.57 -7.31
N GLU A 81 12.36 16.64 -7.00
CA GLU A 81 13.09 15.81 -7.97
C GLU A 81 12.12 14.91 -8.74
N VAL A 82 11.15 14.34 -8.03
CA VAL A 82 10.00 13.58 -8.55
C VAL A 82 8.73 14.20 -7.97
N SER A 83 7.65 14.21 -8.75
CA SER A 83 6.42 14.88 -8.32
C SER A 83 5.38 13.96 -7.67
N VAL A 84 5.51 12.66 -7.87
CA VAL A 84 4.51 11.64 -7.48
C VAL A 84 5.21 10.52 -6.71
N LEU A 85 4.51 9.98 -5.71
CA LEU A 85 4.94 8.79 -4.96
C LEU A 85 3.78 7.81 -4.85
N LEU A 86 4.05 6.54 -5.10
CA LEU A 86 3.21 5.42 -4.67
C LEU A 86 4.00 4.58 -3.68
N GLY A 87 3.48 4.40 -2.48
CA GLY A 87 4.21 3.64 -1.46
C GLY A 87 3.41 3.37 -0.19
N SER A 88 4.05 2.69 0.75
CA SER A 88 3.47 2.34 2.04
C SER A 88 3.21 3.57 2.89
N VAL A 89 2.12 3.56 3.64
CA VAL A 89 1.83 4.60 4.62
C VAL A 89 2.80 4.51 5.80
N SER A 90 3.21 5.66 6.32
CA SER A 90 4.02 5.77 7.54
C SER A 90 3.63 7.01 8.34
N SER A 91 3.96 7.04 9.64
CA SER A 91 3.74 8.21 10.48
C SER A 91 4.40 9.47 9.92
N THR A 92 5.66 9.37 9.48
CA THR A 92 6.39 10.48 8.85
C THR A 92 5.68 11.00 7.59
N MET A 93 5.15 10.10 6.76
CA MET A 93 4.38 10.49 5.58
C MET A 93 3.10 11.25 5.99
N ASN A 94 2.39 10.76 7.00
CA ASN A 94 1.18 11.43 7.51
C ASN A 94 1.48 12.82 8.08
N GLU A 95 2.61 13.02 8.75
CA GLU A 95 3.05 14.33 9.22
C GLU A 95 3.21 15.32 8.05
N PHE A 96 3.86 14.92 6.95
CA PHE A 96 4.01 15.77 5.77
C PHE A 96 2.68 16.03 5.05
N ILE A 97 1.75 15.09 5.06
CA ILE A 97 0.37 15.30 4.55
C ILE A 97 -0.33 16.37 5.40
N GLN A 98 -0.26 16.28 6.73
CA GLN A 98 -0.86 17.26 7.65
C GLN A 98 -0.24 18.66 7.51
N GLN A 99 1.06 18.74 7.19
CA GLN A 99 1.76 19.99 6.91
C GLN A 99 1.45 20.56 5.51
N GLY A 100 0.62 19.88 4.70
CA GLY A 100 0.26 20.31 3.34
C GLY A 100 1.38 20.16 2.31
N ARG A 101 2.48 19.47 2.65
CA ARG A 101 3.61 19.22 1.74
C ARG A 101 3.28 18.17 0.68
N PHE A 102 2.33 17.29 0.97
CA PHE A 102 1.78 16.31 0.06
C PHE A 102 0.26 16.43 -0.01
N LYS A 103 -0.27 16.12 -1.20
CA LYS A 103 -1.70 15.91 -1.40
C LYS A 103 -1.95 14.43 -1.63
N VAL A 104 -2.94 13.89 -0.90
CA VAL A 104 -3.41 12.50 -1.08
C VAL A 104 -4.29 12.45 -2.32
N ILE A 105 -3.87 11.69 -3.32
CA ILE A 105 -4.63 11.46 -4.55
C ILE A 105 -5.57 10.28 -4.41
N GLY A 106 -5.16 9.28 -3.65
CA GLY A 106 -5.99 8.13 -3.33
C GLY A 106 -5.23 7.04 -2.58
N VAL A 107 -5.98 6.07 -2.09
CA VAL A 107 -5.45 4.88 -1.43
C VAL A 107 -5.75 3.62 -2.24
N THR A 108 -4.91 2.60 -2.09
CA THR A 108 -5.02 1.37 -2.87
C THR A 108 -5.98 0.35 -2.27
N SER A 109 -6.43 0.56 -1.02
CA SER A 109 -7.40 -0.31 -0.35
C SER A 109 -8.78 -0.25 -0.99
N ALA A 110 -9.57 -1.31 -0.78
CA ALA A 110 -10.97 -1.37 -1.22
C ALA A 110 -11.85 -0.32 -0.52
N GLU A 111 -11.57 -0.07 0.77
CA GLU A 111 -12.30 0.84 1.63
C GLU A 111 -11.39 1.95 2.16
N PRO A 112 -11.95 3.09 2.62
CA PRO A 112 -11.18 4.11 3.32
C PRO A 112 -10.41 3.51 4.50
N SER A 113 -9.19 3.96 4.73
CA SER A 113 -8.33 3.47 5.79
C SER A 113 -8.05 4.54 6.83
N ALA A 114 -8.15 4.17 8.12
CA ALA A 114 -7.73 5.04 9.21
C ALA A 114 -6.24 5.42 9.15
N ALA A 115 -5.43 4.60 8.46
CA ALA A 115 -4.02 4.89 8.23
C ALA A 115 -3.78 6.13 7.35
N VAL A 116 -4.76 6.51 6.51
CA VAL A 116 -4.72 7.70 5.64
C VAL A 116 -6.04 8.46 5.76
N PRO A 117 -6.20 9.33 6.76
CA PRO A 117 -7.42 10.09 6.92
C PRO A 117 -7.76 10.91 5.66
N GLY A 118 -9.00 10.80 5.20
CA GLY A 118 -9.45 11.48 3.97
C GLY A 118 -9.03 10.80 2.66
N GLY A 119 -8.27 9.70 2.71
CA GLY A 119 -7.88 8.94 1.53
C GLY A 119 -9.08 8.26 0.86
N VAL A 120 -9.30 8.56 -0.43
CA VAL A 120 -10.37 7.95 -1.22
C VAL A 120 -9.83 6.71 -1.94
N PRO A 121 -10.51 5.54 -1.85
CA PRO A 121 -10.12 4.36 -2.60
C PRO A 121 -10.05 4.61 -4.12
N ILE A 122 -8.90 4.32 -4.72
CA ILE A 122 -8.69 4.44 -6.17
C ILE A 122 -9.65 3.51 -6.94
N GLY A 123 -10.01 2.37 -6.34
CA GLY A 123 -10.97 1.43 -6.90
C GLY A 123 -12.36 2.02 -7.22
N ARG A 124 -12.72 3.16 -6.62
CA ARG A 124 -13.95 3.90 -6.98
C ARG A 124 -13.91 4.48 -8.40
N PHE A 125 -12.73 4.76 -8.90
CA PHE A 125 -12.49 5.35 -10.22
C PHE A 125 -11.91 4.33 -11.22
N VAL A 126 -11.25 3.30 -10.69
CA VAL A 126 -10.62 2.23 -11.47
C VAL A 126 -11.18 0.90 -10.99
N PRO A 127 -12.27 0.39 -11.60
CA PRO A 127 -12.92 -0.83 -11.16
C PRO A 127 -11.96 -2.02 -11.07
N GLY A 128 -12.00 -2.73 -9.94
CA GLY A 128 -11.15 -3.89 -9.68
C GLY A 128 -9.72 -3.57 -9.21
N TYR A 129 -9.32 -2.30 -9.14
CA TYR A 129 -8.02 -1.93 -8.58
C TYR A 129 -8.07 -1.94 -7.05
N VAL A 130 -7.47 -2.93 -6.45
CA VAL A 130 -7.26 -3.05 -5.00
C VAL A 130 -5.89 -3.67 -4.79
N GLN A 131 -5.00 -2.95 -4.08
CA GLN A 131 -3.65 -3.39 -3.76
C GLN A 131 -3.34 -3.04 -2.31
N ASP A 132 -3.25 -4.05 -1.45
CA ASP A 132 -2.86 -3.88 -0.05
C ASP A 132 -1.54 -4.58 0.21
N ILE A 133 -0.77 -4.06 1.14
CA ILE A 133 0.38 -4.75 1.69
C ILE A 133 -0.13 -5.67 2.80
N ASN A 134 0.06 -6.97 2.61
CA ASN A 134 -0.34 -7.97 3.57
C ASN A 134 0.88 -8.42 4.39
N TYR A 135 0.80 -8.23 5.70
CA TYR A 135 1.78 -8.75 6.65
C TYR A 135 1.29 -10.11 7.14
N ALA A 136 2.07 -11.15 6.91
CA ALA A 136 1.68 -12.51 7.27
C ALA A 136 2.83 -13.28 7.90
N LEU A 137 2.49 -14.20 8.81
CA LEU A 137 3.41 -15.15 9.41
C LEU A 137 3.38 -16.46 8.64
N TRP A 138 4.57 -17.01 8.44
CA TRP A 138 4.81 -18.25 7.73
C TRP A 138 5.64 -19.18 8.56
N ALA A 139 5.39 -20.49 8.44
CA ALA A 139 6.23 -21.55 8.96
C ALA A 139 6.92 -22.31 7.81
N PRO A 140 8.04 -23.00 8.06
CA PRO A 140 8.68 -23.86 7.08
C PRO A 140 7.71 -24.89 6.48
N ALA A 141 7.96 -25.32 5.24
CA ALA A 141 7.23 -26.41 4.65
C ALA A 141 7.44 -27.69 5.50
N GLY A 142 6.37 -28.46 5.69
CA GLY A 142 6.44 -29.68 6.51
C GLY A 142 6.29 -29.46 8.02
N THR A 143 6.01 -28.23 8.49
CA THR A 143 5.63 -28.02 9.91
C THR A 143 4.43 -28.89 10.25
N PRO A 144 4.46 -29.67 11.37
CA PRO A 144 3.33 -30.51 11.78
C PRO A 144 2.05 -29.67 11.95
N PRO A 145 0.87 -30.23 11.54
CA PRO A 145 -0.40 -29.48 11.61
C PRO A 145 -0.78 -29.00 13.01
N ASP A 146 -0.46 -29.77 14.06
CA ASP A 146 -0.71 -29.39 15.45
C ASP A 146 0.16 -28.20 15.88
N ILE A 147 1.41 -28.13 15.43
CA ILE A 147 2.29 -27.00 15.67
C ILE A 147 1.76 -25.75 14.93
N ALA A 148 1.34 -25.90 13.67
CA ALA A 148 0.76 -24.80 12.91
C ALA A 148 -0.53 -24.26 13.56
N ALA A 149 -1.40 -25.14 14.06
CA ALA A 149 -2.59 -24.75 14.78
C ALA A 149 -2.26 -23.99 16.08
N LYS A 150 -1.28 -24.47 16.85
CA LYS A 150 -0.79 -23.77 18.04
C LYS A 150 -0.25 -22.37 17.71
N LEU A 151 0.58 -22.25 16.66
CA LEU A 151 1.11 -20.95 16.22
C LEU A 151 -0.02 -19.99 15.82
N THR A 152 -1.01 -20.46 15.06
CA THR A 152 -2.17 -19.65 14.68
C THR A 152 -2.95 -19.16 15.91
N ALA A 153 -3.18 -20.04 16.89
CA ALA A 153 -3.87 -19.69 18.12
C ALA A 153 -3.08 -18.66 18.95
N SER A 154 -1.76 -18.89 19.11
CA SER A 154 -0.88 -17.97 19.85
C SER A 154 -0.79 -16.59 19.21
N VAL A 155 -0.71 -16.52 17.88
CA VAL A 155 -0.73 -15.23 17.14
C VAL A 155 -2.03 -14.48 17.41
N ARG A 156 -3.17 -15.17 17.30
CA ARG A 156 -4.48 -14.55 17.58
C ARG A 156 -4.53 -14.03 19.00
N GLN A 157 -4.17 -14.86 19.98
CA GLN A 157 -4.17 -14.44 21.39
C GLN A 157 -3.29 -13.22 21.62
N ALA A 158 -2.07 -13.20 21.07
CA ALA A 158 -1.14 -12.07 21.23
C ALA A 158 -1.68 -10.78 20.57
N LEU A 159 -2.37 -10.88 19.44
CA LEU A 159 -2.91 -9.71 18.74
C LEU A 159 -4.26 -9.23 19.34
N ASP A 160 -4.95 -10.08 20.09
CA ASP A 160 -6.16 -9.72 20.85
C ASP A 160 -5.83 -9.05 22.20
N GLU A 161 -4.53 -8.98 22.60
CA GLU A 161 -4.14 -8.31 23.84
C GLU A 161 -4.47 -6.81 23.84
N PRO A 162 -4.88 -6.25 25.00
CA PRO A 162 -5.14 -4.82 25.13
C PRO A 162 -3.97 -3.96 24.68
N GLY A 163 -4.26 -2.92 23.88
CA GLY A 163 -3.25 -1.98 23.36
C GLY A 163 -2.55 -2.41 22.07
N MET A 164 -2.79 -3.62 21.56
CA MET A 164 -2.18 -4.04 20.29
C MET A 164 -2.76 -3.27 19.11
N THR A 165 -4.06 -3.03 19.10
CA THR A 165 -4.70 -2.21 18.06
C THR A 165 -4.12 -0.81 18.00
N GLU A 166 -3.93 -0.16 19.16
CA GLU A 166 -3.32 1.18 19.24
C GLU A 166 -1.87 1.18 18.75
N LYS A 167 -1.08 0.17 19.14
CA LYS A 167 0.31 0.04 18.68
C LYS A 167 0.39 -0.08 17.15
N PHE A 168 -0.40 -0.96 16.56
CA PHE A 168 -0.41 -1.15 15.11
C PHE A 168 -0.96 0.07 14.36
N THR A 169 -1.99 0.72 14.90
CA THR A 169 -2.50 1.98 14.36
C THR A 169 -1.44 3.08 14.42
N GLY A 170 -0.66 3.16 15.50
CA GLY A 170 0.47 4.07 15.63
C GLY A 170 1.55 3.89 14.56
N PHE A 171 1.71 2.67 14.04
CA PHE A 171 2.58 2.38 12.89
C PHE A 171 1.90 2.62 11.52
N SER A 172 0.65 3.08 11.51
CA SER A 172 -0.17 3.20 10.28
C SER A 172 -0.42 1.86 9.56
N VAL A 173 -0.41 0.75 10.31
CA VAL A 173 -0.58 -0.62 9.81
C VAL A 173 -1.72 -1.29 10.58
N PRO A 174 -2.98 -1.11 10.21
CA PRO A 174 -4.13 -1.70 10.90
C PRO A 174 -4.06 -3.21 11.01
N LEU A 175 -4.45 -3.75 12.18
CA LEU A 175 -4.57 -5.19 12.38
C LEU A 175 -5.59 -5.79 11.40
N ALA A 176 -5.25 -6.94 10.84
CA ALA A 176 -6.11 -7.73 9.96
C ALA A 176 -5.80 -9.21 10.15
N VAL A 177 -6.20 -9.73 11.30
CA VAL A 177 -5.90 -11.11 11.72
C VAL A 177 -6.80 -12.09 11.01
N SER A 178 -6.22 -13.09 10.36
CA SER A 178 -6.97 -14.18 9.72
C SER A 178 -6.21 -15.50 9.83
N GLY A 179 -6.87 -16.61 9.47
CA GLY A 179 -6.22 -17.92 9.47
C GLY A 179 -5.53 -18.29 8.15
N PRO A 180 -4.91 -19.47 8.10
CA PRO A 180 -4.14 -19.96 6.94
C PRO A 180 -4.91 -19.95 5.60
N ALA A 181 -6.21 -20.21 5.63
CA ALA A 181 -7.04 -20.24 4.42
C ALA A 181 -7.11 -18.86 3.73
N GLU A 182 -7.18 -17.76 4.51
CA GLU A 182 -7.18 -16.42 3.95
C GLU A 182 -5.81 -16.04 3.40
N VAL A 183 -4.73 -16.44 4.09
CA VAL A 183 -3.36 -16.23 3.59
C VAL A 183 -3.17 -16.89 2.22
N ASN A 184 -3.68 -18.11 2.04
CA ASN A 184 -3.64 -18.79 0.75
C ASN A 184 -4.43 -18.02 -0.33
N ARG A 185 -5.65 -17.56 -0.03
CA ARG A 185 -6.46 -16.78 -0.98
C ARG A 185 -5.76 -15.48 -1.39
N ILE A 186 -5.09 -14.81 -0.45
CA ILE A 186 -4.29 -13.62 -0.74
C ILE A 186 -3.18 -13.97 -1.72
N LEU A 187 -2.44 -15.05 -1.48
CA LEU A 187 -1.35 -15.50 -2.36
C LEU A 187 -1.83 -15.84 -3.77
N GLU A 188 -2.93 -16.59 -3.88
CA GLU A 188 -3.50 -16.99 -5.17
C GLU A 188 -3.90 -15.74 -5.98
N ARG A 189 -4.53 -14.76 -5.32
CA ARG A 189 -4.87 -13.49 -5.94
C ARG A 189 -3.64 -12.73 -6.40
N GLU A 190 -2.61 -12.62 -5.55
CA GLU A 190 -1.38 -11.90 -5.87
C GLU A 190 -0.57 -12.62 -6.95
N ALA A 191 -0.50 -13.95 -6.93
CA ALA A 191 0.13 -14.74 -7.98
C ALA A 191 -0.59 -14.58 -9.31
N GLY A 192 -1.93 -14.59 -9.32
CA GLY A 192 -2.72 -14.34 -10.51
C GLY A 192 -2.52 -12.96 -11.14
N LEU A 193 -2.11 -11.97 -10.34
CA LEU A 193 -1.75 -10.63 -10.83
C LEU A 193 -0.33 -10.56 -11.41
N LEU A 194 0.55 -11.49 -11.03
CA LEU A 194 1.93 -11.60 -11.56
C LEU A 194 1.98 -12.29 -12.93
N LEU A 195 1.00 -13.14 -13.23
CA LEU A 195 0.95 -13.97 -14.44
C LEU A 195 0.16 -13.32 -15.58
N ARG A 196 -0.36 -12.12 -15.39
CA ARG A 196 -1.10 -11.29 -16.37
C ARG A 196 -0.33 -10.03 -16.71
#